data_35df654d35c0002d01887685d53021ac
#
_entry.id   35df654d35c0002d01887685d53021ac
#
_cell.length_a   1.000
_cell.length_b   1.000
_cell.length_c   1.000
_cell.angle_alpha   90.00
_cell.angle_beta   90.00
_cell.angle_gamma   90.00
#
_symmetry.space_group_name_H-M   'P 1'
#
loop_
_entity.id
_entity.type
_entity.pdbx_description
1 polymer ?
#
loop_
_entity_poly.entity_id
_entity_poly.type
_entity_poly.pdbx_seq_one_letter_code
_entity_poly.pdbx_strand_id
1 'polypeptide(L)' 'MPLLNHLKEYRSKLGINQTELGKLAGVSRQTISLIERGDYSPSVTLALKLAKICRTNVEDIFVYEEDES' A
#
# COMPACT_ATOMS: atom_id res chain seq x y z
N MET A 1 9.29 10.31 9.70
CA MET A 1 8.21 9.55 10.28
C MET A 1 7.84 8.38 9.41
N PRO A 2 7.95 7.18 9.89
CA PRO A 2 7.56 6.05 9.06
C PRO A 2 6.05 5.95 8.95
N LEU A 3 5.62 5.67 7.76
CA LEU A 3 4.23 5.36 7.51
C LEU A 3 4.12 3.83 7.56
N LEU A 4 3.42 3.33 8.55
CA LEU A 4 3.22 1.90 8.65
C LEU A 4 2.14 1.47 7.67
N ASN A 5 2.28 0.27 7.13
CA ASN A 5 1.25 -0.20 6.21
C ASN A 5 1.09 -1.71 6.29
N HIS A 6 -0.09 -2.15 5.88
CA HIS A 6 -0.47 -3.55 5.83
C HIS A 6 -0.75 -3.99 4.40
N LEU A 7 -0.16 -3.29 3.42
CA LEU A 7 -0.46 -3.55 2.02
C LEU A 7 -0.15 -5.00 1.64
N LYS A 8 0.97 -5.51 2.11
CA LYS A 8 1.34 -6.89 1.80
C LYS A 8 0.29 -7.88 2.29
N GLU A 9 -0.26 -7.63 3.47
CA GLU A 9 -1.27 -8.51 4.04
C GLU A 9 -2.55 -8.51 3.20
N TYR A 10 -3.00 -7.33 2.80
CA TYR A 10 -4.20 -7.22 1.96
C TYR A 10 -3.95 -7.81 0.57
N ARG A 11 -2.77 -7.56 0.01
CA ARG A 11 -2.40 -8.15 -1.27
C ARG A 11 -2.42 -9.67 -1.19
N SER A 12 -1.86 -10.22 -0.13
CA SER A 12 -1.83 -11.67 0.07
C SER A 12 -3.22 -12.26 0.18
N LYS A 13 -4.14 -11.55 0.83
CA LYS A 13 -5.53 -12.00 0.93
C LYS A 13 -6.20 -12.08 -0.43
N LEU A 14 -5.80 -11.21 -1.36
CA LEU A 14 -6.31 -11.25 -2.72
C LEU A 14 -5.69 -12.37 -3.55
N GLY A 15 -4.61 -12.97 -3.07
CA GLY A 15 -3.94 -14.03 -3.80
C GLY A 15 -3.14 -13.54 -4.98
N ILE A 16 -2.69 -12.29 -4.98
CA ILE A 16 -1.93 -11.73 -6.09
C ILE A 16 -0.53 -11.34 -5.63
N ASN A 17 0.40 -11.28 -6.58
CA ASN A 17 1.77 -10.88 -6.28
C ASN A 17 1.96 -9.38 -6.53
N GLN A 18 3.18 -8.90 -6.25
CA GLN A 18 3.49 -7.47 -6.39
C GLN A 18 3.33 -6.98 -7.82
N THR A 19 3.72 -7.80 -8.79
CA THR A 19 3.58 -7.44 -10.20
C THR A 19 2.12 -7.26 -10.58
N GLU A 20 1.28 -8.19 -10.13
CA GLU A 20 -0.15 -8.12 -10.43
C GLU A 20 -0.80 -6.90 -9.78
N LEU A 21 -0.45 -6.63 -8.53
CA LEU A 21 -0.99 -5.45 -7.88
C LEU A 21 -0.54 -4.18 -8.57
N GLY A 22 0.73 -4.13 -9.00
CA GLY A 22 1.24 -2.99 -9.73
C GLY A 22 0.45 -2.74 -11.01
N LYS A 23 0.13 -3.80 -11.74
CA LYS A 23 -0.66 -3.68 -12.97
C LYS A 23 -2.04 -3.11 -12.68
N LEU A 24 -2.69 -3.59 -11.63
CA LEU A 24 -4.02 -3.10 -11.25
C LEU A 24 -3.98 -1.64 -10.84
N ALA A 25 -2.92 -1.24 -10.16
CA ALA A 25 -2.79 0.14 -9.68
C ALA A 25 -2.15 1.08 -10.69
N GLY A 26 -1.62 0.55 -11.79
CA GLY A 26 -0.97 1.37 -12.81
C GLY A 26 0.42 1.82 -12.44
N VAL A 27 1.13 1.05 -11.63
CA VAL A 27 2.50 1.36 -11.22
C VAL A 27 3.38 0.12 -11.36
N SER A 28 4.69 0.31 -11.21
CA SER A 28 5.62 -0.80 -11.37
C SER A 28 5.62 -1.69 -10.13
N ARG A 29 6.11 -2.93 -10.29
CA ARG A 29 6.33 -3.83 -9.17
C ARG A 29 7.26 -3.19 -8.14
N GLN A 30 8.27 -2.47 -8.61
CA GLN A 30 9.22 -1.82 -7.72
C GLN A 30 8.54 -0.82 -6.81
N THR A 31 7.59 -0.06 -7.35
CA THR A 31 6.83 0.90 -6.55
C THR A 31 6.06 0.18 -5.46
N ILE A 32 5.39 -0.92 -5.79
CA ILE A 32 4.65 -1.70 -4.78
C ILE A 32 5.61 -2.20 -3.70
N SER A 33 6.77 -2.73 -4.11
CA SER A 33 7.75 -3.23 -3.16
C SER A 33 8.23 -2.15 -2.20
N LEU A 34 8.50 -0.96 -2.73
CA LEU A 34 8.95 0.16 -1.90
C LEU A 34 7.87 0.58 -0.91
N ILE A 35 6.61 0.60 -1.35
CA ILE A 35 5.51 0.93 -0.45
C ILE A 35 5.41 -0.11 0.67
N GLU A 36 5.46 -1.39 0.33
CA GLU A 36 5.31 -2.45 1.32
C GLU A 36 6.42 -2.43 2.36
N ARG A 37 7.61 -2.00 1.96
CA ARG A 37 8.74 -1.89 2.90
C ARG A 37 8.71 -0.61 3.73
N GLY A 38 7.81 0.31 3.41
CA GLY A 38 7.74 1.59 4.11
C GLY A 38 8.76 2.61 3.62
N ASP A 39 9.40 2.34 2.47
CA ASP A 39 10.44 3.23 1.93
C ASP A 39 9.88 4.29 1.00
N TYR A 40 8.60 4.23 0.68
CA TYR A 40 7.97 5.18 -0.23
C TYR A 40 6.52 5.39 0.19
N SER A 41 6.14 6.64 0.36
CA SER A 41 4.76 7.00 0.68
C SER A 41 4.02 7.29 -0.62
N PRO A 42 2.94 6.56 -0.91
CA PRO A 42 2.21 6.81 -2.15
C PRO A 42 1.48 8.15 -2.11
N SER A 43 1.17 8.67 -3.29
CA SER A 43 0.31 9.83 -3.40
C SER A 43 -1.09 9.46 -2.88
N VAL A 44 -1.88 10.49 -2.57
CA VAL A 44 -3.25 10.26 -2.11
C VAL A 44 -4.03 9.47 -3.15
N THR A 45 -3.87 9.83 -4.43
CA THR A 45 -4.56 9.12 -5.51
C THR A 45 -4.18 7.64 -5.54
N LEU A 46 -2.89 7.34 -5.42
CA LEU A 46 -2.45 5.95 -5.45
C LEU A 46 -2.93 5.20 -4.22
N ALA A 47 -2.88 5.84 -3.05
CA ALA A 47 -3.35 5.22 -1.82
C ALA A 47 -4.82 4.86 -1.89
N LEU A 48 -5.65 5.76 -2.41
CA LEU A 48 -7.07 5.50 -2.57
C LEU A 48 -7.32 4.38 -3.58
N LYS A 49 -6.53 4.36 -4.65
CA LYS A 49 -6.66 3.31 -5.66
C LYS A 49 -6.31 1.94 -5.07
N LEU A 50 -5.24 1.87 -4.29
CA LEU A 50 -4.85 0.63 -3.64
C LEU A 50 -5.91 0.15 -2.67
N ALA A 51 -6.50 1.07 -1.91
CA ALA A 51 -7.57 0.72 -0.98
C ALA A 51 -8.77 0.13 -1.72
N LYS A 52 -9.10 0.71 -2.85
CA LYS A 52 -10.22 0.23 -3.65
C LYS A 52 -9.94 -1.16 -4.22
N ILE A 53 -8.73 -1.39 -4.72
CA ILE A 53 -8.33 -2.70 -5.22
C ILE A 53 -8.39 -3.73 -4.11
N CYS A 54 -7.94 -3.37 -2.91
CA CYS A 54 -7.93 -4.27 -1.76
C CYS A 54 -9.27 -4.36 -1.05
N ARG A 55 -10.27 -3.62 -1.53
CA ARG A 55 -11.64 -3.65 -0.99
C ARG A 55 -11.68 -3.28 0.48
N THR A 56 -10.94 -2.25 0.84
CA THR A 56 -10.87 -1.80 2.22
C THR A 56 -10.68 -0.28 2.22
N ASN A 57 -10.62 0.30 3.41
CA ASN A 57 -10.38 1.74 3.54
C ASN A 57 -8.89 2.03 3.57
N VAL A 58 -8.53 3.24 3.14
CA VAL A 58 -7.12 3.62 3.12
C VAL A 58 -6.51 3.54 4.52
N GLU A 59 -7.30 3.85 5.56
CA GLU A 59 -6.82 3.80 6.94
C GLU A 59 -6.55 2.38 7.43
N ASP A 60 -7.12 1.37 6.76
CA ASP A 60 -6.84 -0.01 7.11
C ASP A 60 -5.50 -0.46 6.57
N ILE A 61 -5.06 0.16 5.48
CA ILE A 61 -3.80 -0.19 4.84
C ILE A 61 -2.65 0.66 5.38
N PHE A 62 -2.87 1.98 5.48
CA PHE A 62 -1.83 2.91 5.86
C PHE A 62 -2.13 3.51 7.21
N VAL A 63 -1.18 3.42 8.12
CA VAL A 63 -1.33 3.91 9.48
C VAL A 63 -0.28 4.97 9.74
N TYR A 64 -0.71 6.16 10.11
CA TYR A 64 0.19 7.22 10.50
C TYR A 64 0.42 7.12 12.00
N GLU A 65 1.66 6.93 12.35
CA GLU A 65 2.02 6.82 13.76
C GLU A 65 2.68 8.11 14.21
N GLU A 66 2.03 8.79 15.13
CA GLU A 66 2.58 10.00 15.68
C GLU A 66 3.65 9.69 16.69
N ASP A 67 4.79 10.34 16.54
CA ASP A 67 5.85 10.21 17.50
C ASP A 67 5.59 11.18 18.63
N GLU A 68 5.34 10.66 19.81
CA GLU A 68 4.96 11.47 20.95
C GLU A 68 6.12 11.82 21.85
N SER A 69 7.25 11.95 21.32
CA SER A 69 8.41 12.24 22.16
C SER A 69 8.28 13.58 22.90
#